data_b30acca8bf31867054a6aa93c671dba1
#
_entry.id   b30acca8bf31867054a6aa93c671dba1
#
_cell.length_a   1.000
_cell.length_b   1.000
_cell.length_c   1.000
_cell.angle_alpha   90.00
_cell.angle_beta   90.00
_cell.angle_gamma   90.00
#
_symmetry.space_group_name_H-M   'P 1'
#
loop_
_entity.id
_entity.type
_entity.pdbx_description
1 polymer ?
#
loop_
_entity_poly.entity_id
_entity_poly.type
_entity_poly.pdbx_seq_one_letter_code
_entity_poly.pdbx_strand_id
1 'polypeptide(L)'
;LFEIYSKFLKNAELRFQTGESGNIEVISAKAKSKEIQTQKAQLEYDLVVYQKQLQYFIQTDENIVPDVTTPLQYTNPTDLNNAKVEELVNNYYTQQISVYQKEANTFKAIRTPKLGLGYFGQTIDTKSYFQGFTAGVQIPLFGGANTAKYKASQISASQSQLEFDKSKLTLKLQKEELQNEFEKQKKALLYYQNEGLQYAEQIITTAQKSYANGDMSYWSYISFLNQAIDIKKQNAEAVNAYNQSAIQLQFPSFNNNK
;
A
#
# COMPACT_ATOMS: atom_id res chain seq x y z
N LEU A 1 2.23 -28.60 -11.13
CA LEU A 1 2.23 -28.21 -12.56
C LEU A 1 3.29 -28.97 -13.34
N PHE A 2 4.54 -28.85 -12.97
CA PHE A 2 5.65 -29.55 -13.63
C PHE A 2 5.43 -31.07 -13.69
N GLU A 3 5.03 -31.72 -12.59
CA GLU A 3 4.74 -33.16 -12.55
C GLU A 3 3.60 -33.56 -13.49
N ILE A 4 2.55 -32.75 -13.57
CA ILE A 4 1.40 -33.01 -14.46
C ILE A 4 1.86 -33.02 -15.91
N TYR A 5 2.63 -32.00 -16.34
CA TYR A 5 3.11 -31.92 -17.71
C TYR A 5 4.20 -32.97 -18.02
N SER A 6 5.01 -33.36 -17.04
CA SER A 6 5.98 -34.43 -17.21
C SER A 6 5.30 -35.80 -17.41
N LYS A 7 4.26 -36.12 -16.63
CA LYS A 7 3.43 -37.33 -16.85
C LYS A 7 2.72 -37.29 -18.19
N PHE A 8 2.22 -36.11 -18.53
CA PHE A 8 1.54 -35.91 -19.81
C PHE A 8 2.48 -36.15 -21.01
N LEU A 9 3.68 -35.59 -21.01
CA LEU A 9 4.69 -35.85 -22.05
C LEU A 9 4.97 -37.35 -22.18
N LYS A 10 5.17 -38.04 -21.07
CA LYS A 10 5.41 -39.50 -21.07
C LYS A 10 4.25 -40.25 -21.70
N ASN A 11 3.01 -39.88 -21.40
CA ASN A 11 1.84 -40.53 -22.00
C ASN A 11 1.72 -40.22 -23.50
N ALA A 12 2.00 -39.02 -23.94
CA ALA A 12 2.00 -38.65 -25.37
C ALA A 12 3.06 -39.43 -26.16
N GLU A 13 4.26 -39.61 -25.59
CA GLU A 13 5.33 -40.41 -26.20
C GLU A 13 4.92 -41.88 -26.31
N LEU A 14 4.28 -42.45 -25.28
CA LEU A 14 3.81 -43.87 -25.29
C LEU A 14 2.73 -44.08 -26.37
N ARG A 15 1.73 -43.19 -26.44
CA ARG A 15 0.65 -43.28 -27.46
C ARG A 15 1.17 -43.10 -28.87
N PHE A 16 2.19 -42.31 -29.07
CA PHE A 16 2.86 -42.21 -30.38
C PHE A 16 3.58 -43.52 -30.74
N GLN A 17 4.28 -44.13 -29.77
CA GLN A 17 4.96 -45.41 -29.98
C GLN A 17 3.99 -46.57 -30.32
N THR A 18 2.78 -46.55 -29.71
CA THR A 18 1.72 -47.54 -29.98
C THR A 18 0.91 -47.22 -31.25
N GLY A 19 1.17 -46.10 -31.92
CA GLY A 19 0.45 -45.68 -33.13
C GLY A 19 -0.92 -45.06 -32.86
N GLU A 20 -1.25 -44.77 -31.59
CA GLU A 20 -2.55 -44.20 -31.20
C GLU A 20 -2.61 -42.66 -31.37
N SER A 21 -1.47 -42.01 -31.52
CA SER A 21 -1.41 -40.55 -31.71
C SER A 21 -0.37 -40.13 -32.73
N GLY A 22 -0.52 -38.90 -33.21
CA GLY A 22 0.42 -38.29 -34.17
C GLY A 22 1.63 -37.63 -33.48
N ASN A 23 2.74 -37.52 -34.18
CA ASN A 23 3.97 -36.88 -33.69
C ASN A 23 3.75 -35.43 -33.23
N ILE A 24 2.73 -34.74 -33.73
CA ILE A 24 2.39 -33.36 -33.34
C ILE A 24 2.01 -33.27 -31.84
N GLU A 25 1.37 -34.30 -31.29
CA GLU A 25 1.04 -34.35 -29.84
C GLU A 25 2.29 -34.42 -29.01
N VAL A 26 3.27 -35.23 -29.40
CA VAL A 26 4.56 -35.35 -28.71
C VAL A 26 5.33 -34.02 -28.73
N ILE A 27 5.42 -33.41 -29.92
CA ILE A 27 6.12 -32.14 -30.07
C ILE A 27 5.47 -31.04 -29.19
N SER A 28 4.15 -30.95 -29.23
CA SER A 28 3.39 -29.98 -28.43
C SER A 28 3.54 -30.23 -26.92
N ALA A 29 3.46 -31.48 -26.48
CA ALA A 29 3.68 -31.88 -25.09
C ALA A 29 5.09 -31.52 -24.60
N LYS A 30 6.10 -31.77 -25.45
CA LYS A 30 7.50 -31.46 -25.16
C LYS A 30 7.73 -29.95 -25.07
N ALA A 31 7.17 -29.18 -25.99
CA ALA A 31 7.25 -27.71 -25.96
C ALA A 31 6.63 -27.14 -24.68
N LYS A 32 5.44 -27.62 -24.31
CA LYS A 32 4.75 -27.17 -23.09
C LYS A 32 5.49 -27.56 -21.81
N SER A 33 6.00 -28.79 -21.74
CA SER A 33 6.82 -29.24 -20.61
C SER A 33 8.06 -28.37 -20.44
N LYS A 34 8.72 -27.98 -21.54
CA LYS A 34 9.90 -27.11 -21.52
C LYS A 34 9.56 -25.67 -21.12
N GLU A 35 8.44 -25.16 -21.61
CA GLU A 35 7.91 -23.85 -21.19
C GLU A 35 7.70 -23.80 -19.67
N ILE A 36 7.02 -24.80 -19.11
CA ILE A 36 6.76 -24.88 -17.66
C ILE A 36 8.07 -25.00 -16.86
N GLN A 37 9.04 -25.76 -17.37
CA GLN A 37 10.36 -25.86 -16.74
C GLN A 37 11.06 -24.48 -16.70
N THR A 38 10.96 -23.71 -17.78
CA THR A 38 11.54 -22.37 -17.86
C THR A 38 10.84 -21.40 -16.92
N GLN A 39 9.49 -21.43 -16.85
CA GLN A 39 8.72 -20.62 -15.91
C GLN A 39 9.07 -20.95 -14.44
N LYS A 40 9.25 -22.25 -14.14
CA LYS A 40 9.69 -22.65 -12.79
C LYS A 40 11.05 -22.04 -12.44
N ALA A 41 12.03 -22.13 -13.35
CA ALA A 41 13.35 -21.53 -13.12
C ALA A 41 13.27 -20.01 -12.92
N GLN A 42 12.43 -19.29 -13.70
CA GLN A 42 12.22 -17.85 -13.51
C GLN A 42 11.67 -17.53 -12.11
N LEU A 43 10.66 -18.28 -11.64
CA LEU A 43 10.10 -18.09 -10.30
C LEU A 43 11.12 -18.39 -9.18
N GLU A 44 12.04 -19.35 -9.40
CA GLU A 44 13.13 -19.62 -8.46
C GLU A 44 14.10 -18.40 -8.34
N TYR A 45 14.40 -17.72 -9.45
CA TYR A 45 15.18 -16.48 -9.41
C TYR A 45 14.40 -15.33 -8.75
N ASP A 46 13.12 -15.18 -9.05
CA ASP A 46 12.28 -14.15 -8.42
C ASP A 46 12.21 -14.36 -6.90
N LEU A 47 12.12 -15.61 -6.45
CA LEU A 47 12.14 -15.95 -5.03
C LEU A 47 13.42 -15.47 -4.35
N VAL A 48 14.60 -15.67 -4.98
CA VAL A 48 15.87 -15.18 -4.45
C VAL A 48 15.87 -13.65 -4.33
N VAL A 49 15.32 -12.96 -5.32
CA VAL A 49 15.20 -11.48 -5.27
C VAL A 49 14.32 -11.03 -4.11
N TYR A 50 13.14 -11.65 -3.92
CA TYR A 50 12.25 -11.32 -2.81
C TYR A 50 12.86 -11.65 -1.45
N GLN A 51 13.61 -12.74 -1.33
CA GLN A 51 14.35 -13.06 -0.11
C GLN A 51 15.38 -11.98 0.22
N LYS A 52 16.12 -11.49 -0.78
CA LYS A 52 17.08 -10.39 -0.59
C LYS A 52 16.42 -9.07 -0.22
N GLN A 53 15.28 -8.76 -0.82
CA GLN A 53 14.50 -7.59 -0.43
C GLN A 53 14.02 -7.68 1.02
N LEU A 54 13.52 -8.86 1.44
CA LEU A 54 13.08 -9.08 2.82
C LEU A 54 14.25 -8.95 3.80
N GLN A 55 15.42 -9.55 3.49
CA GLN A 55 16.65 -9.39 4.29
C GLN A 55 17.01 -7.91 4.48
N TYR A 56 16.93 -7.12 3.40
CA TYR A 56 17.18 -5.68 3.45
C TYR A 56 16.20 -4.94 4.37
N PHE A 57 14.90 -5.22 4.27
CA PHE A 57 13.88 -4.56 5.10
C PHE A 57 14.01 -4.89 6.59
N ILE A 58 14.35 -6.12 6.93
CA ILE A 58 14.52 -6.54 8.35
C ILE A 58 15.95 -6.39 8.85
N GLN A 59 16.85 -5.89 8.00
CA GLN A 59 18.28 -5.62 8.33
C GLN A 59 19.00 -6.84 8.91
N THR A 60 18.87 -7.99 8.24
CA THR A 60 19.57 -9.23 8.63
C THR A 60 20.37 -9.81 7.45
N ASP A 61 21.49 -10.44 7.77
CA ASP A 61 22.29 -11.21 6.80
C ASP A 61 21.91 -12.70 6.79
N GLU A 62 21.02 -13.13 7.70
CA GLU A 62 20.57 -14.52 7.77
C GLU A 62 19.76 -14.92 6.54
N ASN A 63 19.92 -16.15 6.09
CA ASN A 63 19.14 -16.67 4.97
C ASN A 63 17.70 -16.95 5.42
N ILE A 64 16.76 -16.16 4.91
CA ILE A 64 15.35 -16.29 5.23
C ILE A 64 14.71 -17.23 4.21
N VAL A 65 14.18 -18.33 4.70
CA VAL A 65 13.40 -19.28 3.89
C VAL A 65 11.94 -19.19 4.34
N PRO A 66 11.00 -18.91 3.42
CA PRO A 66 9.58 -18.92 3.76
C PRO A 66 9.16 -20.33 4.22
N ASP A 67 8.41 -20.40 5.32
CA ASP A 67 7.75 -21.65 5.69
C ASP A 67 6.54 -21.89 4.77
N VAL A 68 6.72 -22.81 3.84
CA VAL A 68 5.66 -23.21 2.89
C VAL A 68 4.75 -24.31 3.44
N THR A 69 5.06 -24.86 4.63
CA THR A 69 4.27 -25.93 5.27
C THR A 69 3.08 -25.37 6.04
N THR A 70 3.21 -24.12 6.52
CA THR A 70 2.14 -23.43 7.21
C THR A 70 1.20 -22.78 6.19
N PRO A 71 -0.11 -23.06 6.24
CA PRO A 71 -1.07 -22.35 5.38
C PRO A 71 -0.94 -20.85 5.59
N LEU A 72 -0.97 -20.08 4.49
CA LEU A 72 -0.99 -18.62 4.56
C LEU A 72 -2.11 -18.19 5.52
N GLN A 73 -1.72 -17.64 6.67
CA GLN A 73 -2.67 -17.09 7.63
C GLN A 73 -3.17 -15.75 7.08
N TYR A 74 -4.45 -15.70 6.79
CA TYR A 74 -5.09 -14.46 6.36
C TYR A 74 -5.21 -13.55 7.56
N THR A 75 -4.62 -12.38 7.44
CA THR A 75 -4.80 -11.33 8.46
C THR A 75 -6.21 -10.79 8.29
N ASN A 76 -7.09 -11.10 9.24
CA ASN A 76 -8.37 -10.41 9.30
C ASN A 76 -8.08 -9.01 9.88
N PRO A 77 -8.30 -7.91 9.16
CA PRO A 77 -8.06 -6.58 9.70
C PRO A 77 -9.07 -6.33 10.81
N THR A 78 -8.64 -6.50 12.05
CA THR A 78 -9.53 -6.50 13.22
C THR A 78 -9.90 -5.11 13.68
N ASP A 79 -9.07 -4.11 13.44
CA ASP A 79 -9.44 -2.72 13.75
C ASP A 79 -8.60 -1.75 12.90
N LEU A 80 -9.30 -0.93 12.18
CA LEU A 80 -8.73 0.17 11.44
C LEU A 80 -8.09 1.17 12.42
N ASN A 81 -6.77 1.24 12.42
CA ASN A 81 -6.00 2.26 13.17
C ASN A 81 -6.24 3.68 12.61
N ASN A 82 -7.40 3.86 11.93
CA ASN A 82 -7.81 5.11 11.29
C ASN A 82 -8.09 6.22 12.33
N ALA A 83 -8.50 5.87 13.55
CA ALA A 83 -8.69 6.84 14.62
C ALA A 83 -7.40 7.60 14.94
N LYS A 84 -6.27 6.93 14.94
CA LYS A 84 -4.96 7.56 15.21
C LYS A 84 -4.52 8.48 14.07
N VAL A 85 -4.81 8.11 12.83
CA VAL A 85 -4.49 8.95 11.67
C VAL A 85 -5.39 10.17 11.60
N GLU A 86 -6.70 9.99 11.82
CA GLU A 86 -7.65 11.11 11.91
C GLU A 86 -7.25 12.07 13.03
N GLU A 87 -6.82 11.56 14.19
CA GLU A 87 -6.31 12.35 15.30
C GLU A 87 -5.06 13.15 14.91
N LEU A 88 -4.08 12.53 14.25
CA LEU A 88 -2.87 13.21 13.78
C LEU A 88 -3.19 14.34 12.80
N VAL A 89 -4.07 14.10 11.84
CA VAL A 89 -4.51 15.12 10.87
C VAL A 89 -5.27 16.25 11.56
N ASN A 90 -6.18 15.92 12.49
CA ASN A 90 -6.89 16.90 13.29
C ASN A 90 -5.92 17.79 14.09
N ASN A 91 -4.94 17.19 14.76
CA ASN A 91 -3.96 17.91 15.57
C ASN A 91 -3.09 18.81 14.70
N TYR A 92 -2.62 18.32 13.56
CA TYR A 92 -1.80 19.11 12.64
C TYR A 92 -2.51 20.37 12.16
N TYR A 93 -3.71 20.24 11.59
CA TYR A 93 -4.43 21.40 11.05
C TYR A 93 -4.95 22.34 12.15
N THR A 94 -5.38 21.81 13.29
CA THR A 94 -5.79 22.66 14.43
C THR A 94 -4.62 23.50 14.92
N GLN A 95 -3.43 22.93 15.02
CA GLN A 95 -2.23 23.71 15.39
C GLN A 95 -1.86 24.71 14.31
N GLN A 96 -1.90 24.36 13.04
CA GLN A 96 -1.58 25.27 11.94
C GLN A 96 -2.53 26.46 11.91
N ILE A 97 -3.83 26.23 12.03
CA ILE A 97 -4.85 27.31 12.11
C ILE A 97 -4.57 28.20 13.33
N SER A 98 -4.28 27.60 14.50
CA SER A 98 -3.93 28.35 15.71
C SER A 98 -2.69 29.24 15.52
N VAL A 99 -1.66 28.76 14.80
CA VAL A 99 -0.47 29.55 14.48
C VAL A 99 -0.85 30.79 13.68
N TYR A 100 -1.60 30.65 12.60
CA TYR A 100 -2.02 31.80 11.79
C TYR A 100 -2.94 32.79 12.54
N GLN A 101 -3.81 32.27 13.42
CA GLN A 101 -4.65 33.12 14.27
C GLN A 101 -3.80 33.92 15.28
N LYS A 102 -2.81 33.28 15.91
CA LYS A 102 -1.87 33.97 16.83
C LYS A 102 -1.01 34.99 16.09
N GLU A 103 -0.56 34.65 14.87
CA GLU A 103 0.18 35.56 14.01
C GLU A 103 -0.68 36.80 13.65
N ALA A 104 -1.94 36.61 13.27
CA ALA A 104 -2.87 37.69 13.04
C ALA A 104 -3.03 38.55 14.30
N ASN A 105 -3.19 37.97 15.48
CA ASN A 105 -3.28 38.71 16.73
C ASN A 105 -2.00 39.49 17.03
N THR A 106 -0.83 38.95 16.70
CA THR A 106 0.45 39.68 16.84
C THR A 106 0.49 40.92 15.94
N PHE A 107 0.09 40.82 14.66
CA PHE A 107 0.01 41.96 13.76
C PHE A 107 -1.05 42.98 14.21
N LYS A 108 -2.14 42.54 14.83
CA LYS A 108 -3.12 43.41 15.46
C LYS A 108 -2.52 44.15 16.65
N ALA A 109 -1.78 43.45 17.52
CA ALA A 109 -1.16 44.05 18.71
C ALA A 109 -0.05 45.07 18.36
N ILE A 110 0.69 44.88 17.27
CA ILE A 110 1.73 45.83 16.82
C ILE A 110 1.11 47.19 16.44
N ARG A 111 -0.18 47.24 16.15
CA ARG A 111 -0.90 48.49 15.79
C ARG A 111 -1.35 49.31 17.01
N THR A 112 -1.26 48.73 18.21
CA THR A 112 -1.62 49.42 19.44
C THR A 112 -0.42 50.19 20.00
N PRO A 113 -0.65 51.33 20.71
CA PRO A 113 0.41 52.03 21.42
C PRO A 113 1.16 51.09 22.39
N LYS A 114 2.48 51.18 22.42
CA LYS A 114 3.33 50.45 23.33
C LYS A 114 3.86 51.32 24.42
N LEU A 115 3.77 50.88 25.68
CA LEU A 115 4.39 51.51 26.82
C LEU A 115 5.71 50.82 27.09
N GLY A 116 6.78 51.58 27.18
CA GLY A 116 8.11 51.10 27.56
C GLY A 116 8.51 51.74 28.90
N LEU A 117 8.94 50.88 29.84
CA LEU A 117 9.58 51.35 31.08
C LEU A 117 10.98 50.72 31.06
N GLY A 118 11.99 51.52 31.34
CA GLY A 118 13.37 51.09 31.43
C GLY A 118 14.06 51.68 32.64
N TYR A 119 15.04 50.91 33.13
CA TYR A 119 16.02 51.40 34.09
C TYR A 119 17.40 51.31 33.42
N PHE A 120 18.20 52.37 33.59
CA PHE A 120 19.56 52.35 33.11
C PHE A 120 20.53 52.80 34.21
N GLY A 121 21.73 52.23 34.19
CA GLY A 121 22.86 52.64 35.00
C GLY A 121 24.04 52.87 34.08
N GLN A 122 24.71 54.00 34.25
CA GLN A 122 25.86 54.40 33.41
C GLN A 122 26.95 54.98 34.28
N THR A 123 28.18 54.53 34.08
CA THR A 123 29.35 55.16 34.72
C THR A 123 29.99 56.10 33.70
N ILE A 124 30.18 57.35 34.09
CA ILE A 124 30.85 58.37 33.29
C ILE A 124 32.17 58.68 34.00
N ASP A 125 33.26 58.59 33.29
CA ASP A 125 34.62 58.95 33.71
C ASP A 125 35.09 58.27 35.02
N THR A 126 34.88 56.97 35.15
CA THR A 126 35.34 56.08 36.22
C THR A 126 35.01 56.49 37.65
N LYS A 127 34.41 57.64 37.92
CA LYS A 127 34.19 58.17 39.26
C LYS A 127 32.73 58.39 39.64
N SER A 128 31.82 58.44 38.66
CA SER A 128 30.41 58.73 38.96
C SER A 128 29.47 57.73 38.31
N TYR A 129 28.60 57.12 39.13
CA TYR A 129 27.58 56.22 38.69
C TYR A 129 26.23 56.93 38.67
N PHE A 130 25.65 57.03 37.47
CA PHE A 130 24.33 57.63 37.25
C PHE A 130 23.30 56.53 37.03
N GLN A 131 22.13 56.70 37.61
CA GLN A 131 20.98 55.79 37.43
C GLN A 131 19.78 56.62 37.00
N GLY A 132 18.94 56.04 36.18
CA GLY A 132 17.74 56.71 35.77
C GLY A 132 16.65 55.75 35.32
N PHE A 133 15.44 56.24 35.31
CA PHE A 133 14.29 55.54 34.76
C PHE A 133 13.87 56.22 33.45
N THR A 134 13.49 55.45 32.49
CA THR A 134 12.89 55.92 31.26
C THR A 134 11.47 55.42 31.17
N ALA A 135 10.55 56.31 30.80
CA ALA A 135 9.18 55.95 30.41
C ALA A 135 8.92 56.50 29.03
N GLY A 136 8.46 55.67 28.12
CA GLY A 136 8.21 56.02 26.73
C GLY A 136 6.90 55.46 26.23
N VAL A 137 6.27 56.18 25.30
CA VAL A 137 5.08 55.72 24.55
C VAL A 137 5.45 55.68 23.09
N GLN A 138 5.35 54.52 22.46
CA GLN A 138 5.56 54.35 21.04
C GLN A 138 4.20 54.20 20.35
N ILE A 139 3.85 55.16 19.51
CA ILE A 139 2.59 55.18 18.77
C ILE A 139 2.89 54.91 17.28
N PRO A 140 2.40 53.79 16.70
CA PRO A 140 2.57 53.49 15.28
C PRO A 140 1.70 54.44 14.43
N LEU A 141 2.31 55.42 13.75
CA LEU A 141 1.59 56.39 12.92
C LEU A 141 1.18 55.84 11.56
N PHE A 142 1.86 54.81 11.04
CA PHE A 142 1.61 54.23 9.73
C PHE A 142 1.38 52.70 9.87
N GLY A 143 0.11 52.30 9.81
CA GLY A 143 -0.28 50.88 10.07
C GLY A 143 -0.59 50.08 8.80
N GLY A 144 -0.42 50.60 7.59
CA GLY A 144 -0.84 49.95 6.35
C GLY A 144 -0.22 48.57 6.14
N ALA A 145 1.09 48.43 6.32
CA ALA A 145 1.81 47.17 6.16
C ALA A 145 1.35 46.11 7.18
N ASN A 146 1.17 46.46 8.46
CA ASN A 146 0.71 45.57 9.49
C ASN A 146 -0.77 45.19 9.33
N THR A 147 -1.58 46.06 8.73
CA THR A 147 -2.96 45.76 8.34
C THR A 147 -3.01 44.72 7.22
N ALA A 148 -2.13 44.88 6.20
CA ALA A 148 -2.02 43.88 5.12
C ALA A 148 -1.57 42.52 5.66
N LYS A 149 -0.56 42.49 6.54
CA LYS A 149 -0.09 41.25 7.20
C LYS A 149 -1.18 40.59 8.05
N TYR A 150 -1.93 41.36 8.82
CA TYR A 150 -3.07 40.87 9.59
C TYR A 150 -4.11 40.20 8.68
N LYS A 151 -4.51 40.83 7.58
CA LYS A 151 -5.44 40.27 6.60
C LYS A 151 -4.86 39.02 5.94
N ALA A 152 -3.58 39.02 5.59
CA ALA A 152 -2.91 37.87 5.01
C ALA A 152 -2.93 36.64 5.96
N SER A 153 -2.60 36.84 7.25
CA SER A 153 -2.67 35.77 8.24
C SER A 153 -4.10 35.24 8.46
N GLN A 154 -5.12 36.13 8.38
CA GLN A 154 -6.52 35.67 8.42
C GLN A 154 -6.89 34.80 7.21
N ILE A 155 -6.45 35.21 6.00
CA ILE A 155 -6.66 34.42 4.77
C ILE A 155 -5.94 33.09 4.88
N SER A 156 -4.70 33.05 5.37
CA SER A 156 -3.95 31.82 5.59
C SER A 156 -4.65 30.87 6.59
N ALA A 157 -5.23 31.41 7.67
CA ALA A 157 -6.04 30.62 8.60
C ALA A 157 -7.28 30.03 7.93
N SER A 158 -7.98 30.80 7.11
CA SER A 158 -9.14 30.34 6.36
C SER A 158 -8.77 29.30 5.30
N GLN A 159 -7.64 29.48 4.62
CA GLN A 159 -7.10 28.49 3.68
C GLN A 159 -6.78 27.18 4.39
N SER A 160 -6.09 27.22 5.54
CA SER A 160 -5.79 26.04 6.32
C SER A 160 -7.06 25.32 6.80
N GLN A 161 -8.14 26.07 7.09
CA GLN A 161 -9.43 25.45 7.43
C GLN A 161 -10.02 24.70 6.22
N LEU A 162 -9.98 25.28 5.03
CA LEU A 162 -10.46 24.61 3.81
C LEU A 162 -9.61 23.36 3.47
N GLU A 163 -8.30 23.45 3.65
CA GLU A 163 -7.39 22.29 3.47
C GLU A 163 -7.69 21.17 4.47
N PHE A 164 -8.02 21.53 5.70
CA PHE A 164 -8.46 20.59 6.74
C PHE A 164 -9.76 19.88 6.34
N ASP A 165 -10.77 20.62 5.90
CA ASP A 165 -12.04 20.05 5.48
C ASP A 165 -11.88 19.14 4.24
N LYS A 166 -11.03 19.56 3.28
CA LYS A 166 -10.64 18.72 2.13
C LYS A 166 -9.95 17.44 2.59
N SER A 167 -9.00 17.56 3.51
CA SER A 167 -8.24 16.41 4.04
C SER A 167 -9.16 15.39 4.72
N LYS A 168 -10.12 15.85 5.52
CA LYS A 168 -11.14 14.97 6.13
C LYS A 168 -11.96 14.22 5.09
N LEU A 169 -12.41 14.91 4.04
CA LEU A 169 -13.16 14.28 2.96
C LEU A 169 -12.31 13.24 2.23
N THR A 170 -11.06 13.59 1.92
CA THR A 170 -10.12 12.67 1.25
C THR A 170 -9.87 11.41 2.09
N LEU A 171 -9.65 11.56 3.40
CA LEU A 171 -9.49 10.41 4.32
C LEU A 171 -10.71 9.51 4.34
N LYS A 172 -11.90 10.11 4.36
CA LYS A 172 -13.16 9.34 4.32
C LYS A 172 -13.28 8.54 3.01
N LEU A 173 -13.03 9.17 1.87
CA LEU A 173 -13.08 8.50 0.56
C LEU A 173 -12.05 7.37 0.46
N GLN A 174 -10.81 7.62 0.87
CA GLN A 174 -9.75 6.59 0.87
C GLN A 174 -10.13 5.39 1.74
N LYS A 175 -10.74 5.63 2.90
CA LYS A 175 -11.22 4.56 3.77
C LYS A 175 -12.30 3.71 3.09
N GLU A 176 -13.27 4.35 2.45
CA GLU A 176 -14.33 3.67 1.72
C GLU A 176 -13.77 2.87 0.53
N GLU A 177 -12.80 3.42 -0.20
CA GLU A 177 -12.12 2.74 -1.30
C GLU A 177 -11.36 1.49 -0.81
N LEU A 178 -10.58 1.61 0.27
CA LEU A 178 -9.84 0.49 0.86
C LEU A 178 -10.77 -0.60 1.39
N GLN A 179 -11.89 -0.22 2.02
CA GLN A 179 -12.89 -1.18 2.49
C GLN A 179 -13.54 -1.93 1.33
N ASN A 180 -13.92 -1.23 0.28
CA ASN A 180 -14.51 -1.84 -0.91
C ASN A 180 -13.53 -2.76 -1.62
N GLU A 181 -12.25 -2.37 -1.73
CA GLU A 181 -11.21 -3.21 -2.32
C GLU A 181 -11.00 -4.48 -1.48
N PHE A 182 -10.92 -4.37 -0.17
CA PHE A 182 -10.81 -5.51 0.73
C PHE A 182 -11.99 -6.48 0.58
N GLU A 183 -13.22 -5.99 0.59
CA GLU A 183 -14.41 -6.85 0.44
C GLU A 183 -14.47 -7.50 -0.96
N LYS A 184 -14.02 -6.81 -2.00
CA LYS A 184 -13.89 -7.38 -3.35
C LYS A 184 -12.90 -8.55 -3.37
N GLN A 185 -11.70 -8.35 -2.81
CA GLN A 185 -10.67 -9.40 -2.77
C GLN A 185 -11.08 -10.56 -1.87
N LYS A 186 -11.76 -10.30 -0.77
CA LYS A 186 -12.32 -11.32 0.11
C LYS A 186 -13.33 -12.21 -0.60
N LYS A 187 -14.23 -11.63 -1.40
CA LYS A 187 -15.21 -12.40 -2.18
C LYS A 187 -14.53 -13.27 -3.23
N ALA A 188 -13.52 -12.74 -3.92
CA ALA A 188 -12.76 -13.51 -4.89
C ALA A 188 -12.04 -14.70 -4.23
N LEU A 189 -11.36 -14.47 -3.10
CA LEU A 189 -10.69 -15.51 -2.35
C LEU A 189 -11.66 -16.61 -1.90
N LEU A 190 -12.79 -16.23 -1.32
CA LEU A 190 -13.81 -17.18 -0.85
C LEU A 190 -14.33 -18.08 -1.99
N TYR A 191 -14.54 -17.53 -3.17
CA TYR A 191 -14.93 -18.32 -4.34
C TYR A 191 -13.87 -19.37 -4.69
N TYR A 192 -12.59 -18.94 -4.81
CA TYR A 192 -11.54 -19.89 -5.18
C TYR A 192 -11.31 -20.98 -4.11
N GLN A 193 -11.40 -20.63 -2.84
CA GLN A 193 -11.20 -21.60 -1.75
C GLN A 193 -12.36 -22.58 -1.60
N ASN A 194 -13.59 -22.09 -1.67
CA ASN A 194 -14.77 -22.93 -1.40
C ASN A 194 -15.20 -23.78 -2.62
N GLU A 195 -15.00 -23.26 -3.82
CA GLU A 195 -15.51 -23.86 -5.05
C GLU A 195 -14.43 -24.05 -6.11
N GLY A 196 -13.67 -23.00 -6.42
CA GLY A 196 -12.74 -22.98 -7.56
C GLY A 196 -11.70 -24.08 -7.51
N LEU A 197 -11.06 -24.30 -6.36
CA LEU A 197 -10.07 -25.37 -6.19
C LEU A 197 -10.69 -26.77 -6.34
N GLN A 198 -11.91 -26.96 -5.86
CA GLN A 198 -12.61 -28.22 -6.02
C GLN A 198 -12.95 -28.50 -7.50
N TYR A 199 -13.42 -27.49 -8.22
CA TYR A 199 -13.65 -27.62 -9.66
C TYR A 199 -12.36 -27.90 -10.43
N ALA A 200 -11.27 -27.22 -10.10
CA ALA A 200 -9.97 -27.48 -10.72
C ALA A 200 -9.53 -28.95 -10.55
N GLU A 201 -9.67 -29.53 -9.35
CA GLU A 201 -9.35 -30.94 -9.10
C GLU A 201 -10.28 -31.89 -9.85
N GLN A 202 -11.58 -31.59 -9.90
CA GLN A 202 -12.54 -32.39 -10.67
C GLN A 202 -12.24 -32.36 -12.17
N ILE A 203 -11.91 -31.19 -12.71
CA ILE A 203 -11.51 -31.04 -14.12
C ILE A 203 -10.26 -31.88 -14.41
N ILE A 204 -9.20 -31.77 -13.58
CA ILE A 204 -7.95 -32.51 -13.77
C ILE A 204 -8.23 -34.02 -13.75
N THR A 205 -8.91 -34.51 -12.72
CA THR A 205 -9.15 -35.94 -12.56
C THR A 205 -10.04 -36.54 -13.64
N THR A 206 -11.09 -35.83 -14.02
CA THR A 206 -12.01 -36.26 -15.08
C THR A 206 -11.32 -36.23 -16.45
N ALA A 207 -10.63 -35.14 -16.78
CA ALA A 207 -9.91 -35.02 -18.05
C ALA A 207 -8.80 -36.08 -18.18
N GLN A 208 -8.05 -36.38 -17.09
CA GLN A 208 -7.04 -37.43 -17.09
C GLN A 208 -7.65 -38.81 -17.38
N LYS A 209 -8.79 -39.14 -16.76
CA LYS A 209 -9.47 -40.44 -16.98
C LYS A 209 -9.99 -40.53 -18.42
N SER A 210 -10.69 -39.53 -18.91
CA SER A 210 -11.25 -39.54 -20.26
C SER A 210 -10.17 -39.57 -21.34
N TYR A 211 -9.04 -38.91 -21.14
CA TYR A 211 -7.92 -38.98 -22.07
C TYR A 211 -7.23 -40.34 -22.05
N ALA A 212 -7.04 -40.94 -20.86
CA ALA A 212 -6.44 -42.28 -20.73
C ALA A 212 -7.32 -43.36 -21.35
N ASN A 213 -8.63 -43.25 -21.30
CA ASN A 213 -9.58 -44.17 -21.91
C ASN A 213 -9.77 -43.96 -23.44
N GLY A 214 -9.19 -42.90 -24.00
CA GLY A 214 -9.39 -42.58 -25.42
C GLY A 214 -10.69 -41.79 -25.72
N ASP A 215 -11.49 -41.46 -24.72
CA ASP A 215 -12.77 -40.77 -24.85
C ASP A 215 -12.62 -39.29 -25.13
N MET A 216 -11.39 -38.74 -25.03
CA MET A 216 -11.11 -37.31 -25.16
C MET A 216 -9.92 -37.08 -26.12
N SER A 217 -10.05 -36.08 -26.97
CA SER A 217 -8.95 -35.65 -27.84
C SER A 217 -7.82 -34.98 -27.02
N TYR A 218 -6.61 -35.02 -27.56
CA TYR A 218 -5.47 -34.29 -27.02
C TYR A 218 -5.75 -32.82 -26.73
N TRP A 219 -6.34 -32.14 -27.73
CA TRP A 219 -6.62 -30.68 -27.61
C TRP A 219 -7.64 -30.36 -26.54
N SER A 220 -8.67 -31.18 -26.41
CA SER A 220 -9.66 -31.03 -25.34
C SER A 220 -9.03 -31.26 -23.98
N TYR A 221 -8.18 -32.28 -23.86
CA TYR A 221 -7.46 -32.56 -22.60
C TYR A 221 -6.58 -31.38 -22.17
N ILE A 222 -5.76 -30.85 -23.09
CA ILE A 222 -4.90 -29.67 -22.78
C ILE A 222 -5.72 -28.43 -22.45
N SER A 223 -6.84 -28.21 -23.12
CA SER A 223 -7.72 -27.09 -22.84
C SER A 223 -8.28 -27.15 -21.42
N PHE A 224 -8.81 -28.30 -21.00
CA PHE A 224 -9.32 -28.48 -19.64
C PHE A 224 -8.21 -28.43 -18.59
N LEU A 225 -7.04 -28.97 -18.90
CA LEU A 225 -5.89 -28.90 -18.00
C LEU A 225 -5.44 -27.44 -17.79
N ASN A 226 -5.35 -26.66 -18.86
CA ASN A 226 -5.02 -25.22 -18.74
C ASN A 226 -6.08 -24.49 -17.92
N GLN A 227 -7.37 -24.74 -18.15
CA GLN A 227 -8.45 -24.12 -17.36
C GLN A 227 -8.30 -24.44 -15.86
N ALA A 228 -8.03 -25.67 -15.49
CA ALA A 228 -7.84 -26.05 -14.09
C ALA A 228 -6.59 -25.40 -13.47
N ILE A 229 -5.51 -25.29 -14.26
CA ILE A 229 -4.28 -24.62 -13.86
C ILE A 229 -4.51 -23.13 -13.64
N ASP A 230 -5.24 -22.48 -14.53
CA ASP A 230 -5.58 -21.05 -14.40
C ASP A 230 -6.39 -20.80 -13.15
N ILE A 231 -7.34 -21.69 -12.79
CA ILE A 231 -8.08 -21.57 -11.52
C ILE A 231 -7.12 -21.66 -10.31
N LYS A 232 -6.18 -22.60 -10.31
CA LYS A 232 -5.19 -22.73 -9.21
C LYS A 232 -4.27 -21.52 -9.12
N LYS A 233 -3.85 -20.97 -10.26
CA LYS A 233 -3.05 -19.76 -10.33
C LYS A 233 -3.83 -18.55 -9.79
N GLN A 234 -5.06 -18.38 -10.24
CA GLN A 234 -5.94 -17.30 -9.77
C GLN A 234 -6.26 -17.40 -8.27
N ASN A 235 -6.33 -18.62 -7.70
CA ASN A 235 -6.42 -18.78 -6.26
C ASN A 235 -5.18 -18.21 -5.54
N ALA A 236 -3.97 -18.51 -6.01
CA ALA A 236 -2.75 -17.97 -5.41
C ALA A 236 -2.69 -16.43 -5.54
N GLU A 237 -3.10 -15.89 -6.68
CA GLU A 237 -3.20 -14.45 -6.91
C GLU A 237 -4.26 -13.81 -5.98
N ALA A 238 -5.42 -14.46 -5.79
CA ALA A 238 -6.47 -13.98 -4.89
C ALA A 238 -6.02 -13.96 -3.43
N VAL A 239 -5.26 -14.98 -2.98
CA VAL A 239 -4.64 -14.99 -1.64
C VAL A 239 -3.72 -13.79 -1.47
N ASN A 240 -2.83 -13.54 -2.42
CA ASN A 240 -1.92 -12.40 -2.36
C ASN A 240 -2.67 -11.06 -2.38
N ALA A 241 -3.63 -10.89 -3.28
CA ALA A 241 -4.44 -9.67 -3.39
C ALA A 241 -5.26 -9.41 -2.12
N TYR A 242 -5.84 -10.45 -1.51
CA TYR A 242 -6.53 -10.35 -0.23
C TYR A 242 -5.57 -9.88 0.88
N ASN A 243 -4.41 -10.52 1.03
CA ASN A 243 -3.44 -10.14 2.05
C ASN A 243 -2.93 -8.71 1.86
N GLN A 244 -2.66 -8.29 0.62
CA GLN A 244 -2.26 -6.92 0.32
C GLN A 244 -3.37 -5.92 0.66
N SER A 245 -4.63 -6.20 0.30
CA SER A 245 -5.76 -5.33 0.62
C SER A 245 -6.00 -5.24 2.13
N ALA A 246 -5.82 -6.34 2.87
CA ALA A 246 -5.91 -6.37 4.33
C ALA A 246 -4.81 -5.52 4.99
N ILE A 247 -3.57 -5.61 4.50
CA ILE A 247 -2.45 -4.79 4.97
C ILE A 247 -2.69 -3.30 4.66
N GLN A 248 -3.14 -2.98 3.45
CA GLN A 248 -3.45 -1.59 3.07
C GLN A 248 -4.60 -1.00 3.90
N LEU A 249 -5.59 -1.83 4.23
CA LEU A 249 -6.70 -1.40 5.09
C LEU A 249 -6.23 -1.16 6.53
N GLN A 250 -5.29 -1.97 7.03
CA GLN A 250 -4.73 -1.83 8.38
C GLN A 250 -3.67 -0.71 8.47
N PHE A 251 -2.89 -0.51 7.40
CA PHE A 251 -1.81 0.47 7.31
C PHE A 251 -1.97 1.32 6.05
N PRO A 252 -2.95 2.23 6.03
CA PRO A 252 -3.17 3.06 4.85
C PRO A 252 -1.96 3.94 4.58
N SER A 253 -1.35 3.79 3.41
CA SER A 253 -0.31 4.70 2.95
C SER A 253 -0.98 5.97 2.42
N PHE A 254 -0.75 7.09 3.10
CA PHE A 254 -1.19 8.40 2.60
C PHE A 254 -0.26 8.84 1.47
N ASN A 255 -0.62 8.53 0.24
CA ASN A 255 0.01 9.17 -0.91
C ASN A 255 -0.53 10.61 -0.97
N ASN A 256 0.26 11.56 -0.46
CA ASN A 256 0.13 12.96 -0.82
C ASN A 256 0.54 13.10 -2.30
N ASN A 257 -0.35 12.74 -3.21
CA ASN A 257 -0.24 13.17 -4.59
C ASN A 257 -0.43 14.70 -4.59
N LYS A 258 0.71 15.39 -4.69
CA LYS A 258 0.78 16.85 -4.94
C LYS A 258 0.13 17.19 -6.27
#